data_195da5cd7793c885a6bb050425921245
#
_entry.id   195da5cd7793c885a6bb050425921245
#
_cell.length_a   1.000
_cell.length_b   1.000
_cell.length_c   1.000
_cell.angle_alpha   90.00
_cell.angle_beta   90.00
_cell.angle_gamma   90.00
#
_symmetry.space_group_name_H-M   'P 1'
#
loop_
_entity.id
_entity.type
_entity.pdbx_description
1 polymer ?
#
loop_
_entity_poly.entity_id
_entity_poly.type
_entity_poly.pdbx_seq_one_letter_code
_entity_poly.pdbx_strand_id
1 'polypeptide(L)'
;RPRLVDACVGLVDDEVARKSGFSALAIKGAFKIVKAIKPGFVREIVNGLFDEFVDAMEPHHQRWVDGGKVGTFGASLQRDGRGVADALLGVTDRRAQRTTMAQVKKLYGKLRPSAQDHVTAAIPGMARILDTQVT
;
A
#
# COMPACT_ATOMS: atom_id res chain seq x y z
N ARG A 1 -6.30 -14.51 -5.61
CA ARG A 1 -6.68 -13.27 -4.90
C ARG A 1 -6.56 -13.37 -3.38
N PRO A 2 -7.16 -14.36 -2.70
CA PRO A 2 -7.02 -14.41 -1.23
C PRO A 2 -5.58 -14.47 -0.76
N ARG A 3 -4.70 -15.18 -1.45
CA ARG A 3 -3.28 -15.26 -1.12
C ARG A 3 -2.58 -13.90 -1.26
N LEU A 4 -2.92 -13.15 -2.31
CA LEU A 4 -2.37 -11.81 -2.50
C LEU A 4 -2.85 -10.85 -1.43
N VAL A 5 -4.12 -10.91 -1.07
CA VAL A 5 -4.67 -10.09 0.02
C VAL A 5 -3.99 -10.43 1.33
N ASP A 6 -3.80 -11.72 1.64
CA ASP A 6 -3.10 -12.15 2.85
C ASP A 6 -1.66 -11.65 2.86
N ALA A 7 -0.97 -11.75 1.73
CA ALA A 7 0.41 -11.27 1.62
C ALA A 7 0.49 -9.76 1.81
N CYS A 8 -0.47 -9.00 1.28
CA CYS A 8 -0.51 -7.55 1.44
C CYS A 8 -0.78 -7.15 2.90
N VAL A 9 -1.69 -7.87 3.58
CA VAL A 9 -1.94 -7.63 5.01
C VAL A 9 -0.68 -7.90 5.82
N GLY A 10 0.01 -9.00 5.53
CA GLY A 10 1.28 -9.33 6.17
C GLY A 10 2.35 -8.26 5.93
N LEU A 11 2.41 -7.72 4.71
CA LEU A 11 3.32 -6.64 4.38
C LEU A 11 3.01 -5.37 5.21
N VAL A 12 1.74 -5.02 5.34
CA VAL A 12 1.33 -3.87 6.14
C VAL A 12 1.78 -4.06 7.60
N ASP A 13 1.50 -5.24 8.17
CA ASP A 13 1.91 -5.54 9.53
C ASP A 13 3.43 -5.43 9.71
N ASP A 14 4.20 -6.01 8.79
CA ASP A 14 5.66 -6.00 8.85
C ASP A 14 6.22 -4.58 8.72
N GLU A 15 5.67 -3.78 7.80
CA GLU A 15 6.14 -2.42 7.62
C GLU A 15 5.84 -1.54 8.84
N VAL A 16 4.67 -1.69 9.44
CA VAL A 16 4.32 -0.95 10.66
C VAL A 16 5.25 -1.36 11.80
N ALA A 17 5.53 -2.66 11.94
CA ALA A 17 6.41 -3.17 13.00
C ALA A 17 7.85 -2.65 12.87
N ARG A 18 8.33 -2.40 11.64
CA ARG A 18 9.71 -1.94 11.40
C ARG A 18 9.89 -0.43 11.53
N LYS A 19 8.81 0.35 11.63
CA LYS A 19 8.94 1.80 11.73
C LYS A 19 9.58 2.21 13.05
N SER A 20 10.35 3.30 13.01
CA SER A 20 10.98 3.90 14.18
C SER A 20 10.93 5.43 14.08
N GLY A 21 11.09 6.13 15.21
CA GLY A 21 11.04 7.58 15.26
C GLY A 21 9.65 8.15 15.50
N PHE A 22 9.50 9.45 15.35
CA PHE A 22 8.23 10.15 15.63
C PHE A 22 7.10 9.72 14.67
N SER A 23 7.40 9.61 13.38
CA SER A 23 6.42 9.14 12.39
C SER A 23 5.91 7.75 12.72
N ALA A 24 6.81 6.90 13.26
CA ALA A 24 6.46 5.53 13.63
C ALA A 24 5.46 5.50 14.78
N LEU A 25 5.61 6.37 15.76
CA LEU A 25 4.67 6.43 16.88
C LEU A 25 3.26 6.79 16.41
N ALA A 26 3.15 7.75 15.48
CA ALA A 26 1.87 8.14 14.91
C ALA A 26 1.25 6.99 14.12
N ILE A 27 2.04 6.30 13.29
CA ILE A 27 1.57 5.18 12.47
C ILE A 27 1.15 4.01 13.32
N LYS A 28 1.96 3.61 14.29
CA LYS A 28 1.64 2.50 15.18
C LYS A 28 0.39 2.79 16.01
N GLY A 29 0.25 4.03 16.49
CA GLY A 29 -0.93 4.46 17.21
C GLY A 29 -2.19 4.42 16.35
N ALA A 30 -2.11 4.96 15.13
CA ALA A 30 -3.21 4.95 14.18
C ALA A 30 -3.61 3.53 13.80
N PHE A 31 -2.63 2.65 13.56
CA PHE A 31 -2.86 1.25 13.21
C PHE A 31 -3.58 0.51 14.34
N LYS A 32 -3.17 0.78 15.59
CA LYS A 32 -3.83 0.22 16.76
C LYS A 32 -5.29 0.67 16.85
N ILE A 33 -5.56 1.95 16.58
CA ILE A 33 -6.93 2.49 16.56
C ILE A 33 -7.76 1.81 15.46
N VAL A 34 -7.21 1.67 14.26
CA VAL A 34 -7.89 1.01 13.14
C VAL A 34 -8.25 -0.42 13.50
N LYS A 35 -7.32 -1.17 14.10
CA LYS A 35 -7.59 -2.55 14.54
C LYS A 35 -8.68 -2.61 15.60
N ALA A 36 -8.79 -1.58 16.44
CA ALA A 36 -9.79 -1.54 17.49
C ALA A 36 -11.19 -1.21 16.98
N ILE A 37 -11.34 -0.67 15.76
CA ILE A 37 -12.64 -0.36 15.17
C ILE A 37 -13.47 -1.64 15.02
N LYS A 38 -12.87 -2.68 14.43
CA LYS A 38 -13.48 -4.02 14.41
C LYS A 38 -12.43 -5.06 14.02
N PRO A 39 -12.61 -6.33 14.43
CA PRO A 39 -11.72 -7.41 14.04
C PRO A 39 -11.63 -7.55 12.52
N GLY A 40 -10.42 -7.70 12.00
CA GLY A 40 -10.20 -7.90 10.57
C GLY A 40 -10.40 -6.66 9.70
N PHE A 41 -10.49 -5.48 10.30
CA PHE A 41 -10.75 -4.25 9.55
C PHE A 41 -9.64 -3.93 8.54
N VAL A 42 -8.37 -4.15 8.92
CA VAL A 42 -7.24 -3.93 7.99
C VAL A 42 -7.38 -4.80 6.75
N ARG A 43 -7.71 -6.09 6.94
CA ARG A 43 -7.93 -7.00 5.82
C ARG A 43 -9.10 -6.55 4.96
N GLU A 44 -10.17 -6.09 5.57
CA GLU A 44 -11.35 -5.57 4.87
C GLU A 44 -10.98 -4.37 4.00
N ILE A 45 -10.19 -3.44 4.53
CA ILE A 45 -9.72 -2.28 3.78
C ILE A 45 -8.86 -2.72 2.58
N VAL A 46 -7.88 -3.59 2.81
CA VAL A 46 -7.01 -4.08 1.74
C VAL A 46 -7.84 -4.78 0.67
N ASN A 47 -8.74 -5.67 1.07
CA ASN A 47 -9.57 -6.40 0.11
C ASN A 47 -10.48 -5.46 -0.68
N GLY A 48 -11.05 -4.45 -0.03
CA GLY A 48 -11.92 -3.47 -0.67
C GLY A 48 -11.21 -2.56 -1.67
N LEU A 49 -9.91 -2.33 -1.47
CA LEU A 49 -9.10 -1.48 -2.35
C LEU A 49 -8.31 -2.27 -3.38
N PHE A 50 -8.32 -3.60 -3.28
CA PHE A 50 -7.45 -4.46 -4.08
C PHE A 50 -7.57 -4.22 -5.57
N ASP A 51 -8.80 -4.19 -6.10
CA ASP A 51 -9.01 -4.00 -7.54
C ASP A 51 -8.52 -2.63 -8.01
N GLU A 52 -8.74 -1.59 -7.23
CA GLU A 52 -8.28 -0.25 -7.57
C GLU A 52 -6.74 -0.17 -7.53
N PHE A 53 -6.10 -0.87 -6.58
CA PHE A 53 -4.64 -0.96 -6.53
C PHE A 53 -4.10 -1.68 -7.77
N VAL A 54 -4.73 -2.78 -8.19
CA VAL A 54 -4.33 -3.49 -9.40
C VAL A 54 -4.46 -2.58 -10.62
N ASP A 55 -5.57 -1.85 -10.72
CA ASP A 55 -5.78 -0.91 -11.82
C ASP A 55 -4.72 0.19 -11.82
N ALA A 56 -4.35 0.69 -10.66
CA ALA A 56 -3.31 1.72 -10.54
C ALA A 56 -1.93 1.20 -10.95
N MET A 57 -1.68 -0.10 -10.80
CA MET A 57 -0.42 -0.72 -11.20
C MET A 57 -0.34 -1.03 -12.68
N GLU A 58 -1.47 -1.06 -13.39
CA GLU A 58 -1.53 -1.45 -14.81
C GLU A 58 -0.60 -0.62 -15.70
N PRO A 59 -0.53 0.73 -15.60
CA PRO A 59 0.38 1.50 -16.42
C PRO A 59 1.85 1.13 -16.18
N HIS A 60 2.22 0.81 -14.95
CA HIS A 60 3.59 0.40 -14.62
C HIS A 60 3.91 -0.95 -15.22
N HIS A 61 2.98 -1.88 -15.16
CA HIS A 61 3.12 -3.20 -15.76
C HIS A 61 3.25 -3.09 -17.29
N GLN A 62 2.42 -2.26 -17.91
CA GLN A 62 2.44 -2.06 -19.35
C GLN A 62 3.78 -1.47 -19.81
N ARG A 63 4.33 -0.51 -19.08
CA ARG A 63 5.65 0.04 -19.40
C ARG A 63 6.75 -1.02 -19.32
N TRP A 64 6.66 -1.91 -18.35
CA TRP A 64 7.61 -3.01 -18.23
C TRP A 64 7.50 -3.97 -19.42
N VAL A 65 6.29 -4.32 -19.82
CA VAL A 65 6.04 -5.18 -21.00
C VAL A 65 6.54 -4.49 -22.25
N ASP A 66 6.20 -3.23 -22.46
CA ASP A 66 6.60 -2.46 -23.65
C ASP A 66 8.11 -2.27 -23.74
N GLY A 67 8.77 -2.22 -22.60
CA GLY A 67 10.25 -2.13 -22.53
C GLY A 67 10.97 -3.47 -22.73
N GLY A 68 10.25 -4.55 -23.04
CA GLY A 68 10.83 -5.85 -23.33
C GLY A 68 10.99 -6.76 -22.10
N LYS A 69 10.31 -6.44 -21.01
CA LYS A 69 10.38 -7.23 -19.76
C LYS A 69 11.80 -7.38 -19.24
N VAL A 70 12.55 -6.29 -19.25
CA VAL A 70 13.95 -6.30 -18.77
C VAL A 70 13.95 -6.41 -17.24
N GLY A 71 14.57 -7.47 -16.72
CA GLY A 71 14.57 -7.81 -15.30
C GLY A 71 13.20 -8.25 -14.83
N THR A 72 12.95 -8.21 -13.53
CA THR A 72 11.64 -8.54 -12.98
C THR A 72 10.72 -7.33 -12.96
N PHE A 73 9.43 -7.56 -12.91
CA PHE A 73 8.46 -6.48 -12.72
C PHE A 73 8.71 -5.76 -11.41
N GLY A 74 9.00 -6.51 -10.33
CA GLY A 74 9.32 -5.92 -9.03
C GLY A 74 10.51 -4.97 -9.09
N ALA A 75 11.58 -5.32 -9.84
CA ALA A 75 12.73 -4.44 -10.02
C ALA A 75 12.33 -3.15 -10.74
N SER A 76 11.43 -3.23 -11.72
CA SER A 76 10.95 -2.03 -12.43
C SER A 76 10.16 -1.12 -11.51
N LEU A 77 9.37 -1.69 -10.58
CA LEU A 77 8.63 -0.91 -9.60
C LEU A 77 9.57 -0.20 -8.62
N GLN A 78 10.63 -0.87 -8.20
CA GLN A 78 11.59 -0.28 -7.27
C GLN A 78 12.35 0.90 -7.90
N ARG A 79 12.59 0.85 -9.21
CA ARG A 79 13.23 1.98 -9.91
C ARG A 79 12.36 3.23 -9.92
N ASP A 80 11.03 3.08 -9.90
CA ASP A 80 10.07 4.19 -9.87
C ASP A 80 9.26 4.16 -8.58
N GLY A 81 9.92 3.91 -7.45
CA GLY A 81 9.25 3.73 -6.17
C GLY A 81 8.33 4.89 -5.78
N ARG A 82 8.77 6.14 -5.99
CA ARG A 82 7.93 7.30 -5.68
C ARG A 82 6.72 7.41 -6.58
N GLY A 83 6.87 7.14 -7.87
CA GLY A 83 5.75 7.15 -8.81
C GLY A 83 4.73 6.07 -8.49
N VAL A 84 5.21 4.88 -8.13
CA VAL A 84 4.33 3.78 -7.68
C VAL A 84 3.60 4.17 -6.40
N ALA A 85 4.32 4.74 -5.42
CA ALA A 85 3.73 5.20 -4.18
C ALA A 85 2.63 6.24 -4.43
N ASP A 86 2.89 7.20 -5.32
CA ASP A 86 1.91 8.23 -5.67
C ASP A 86 0.65 7.62 -6.31
N ALA A 87 0.82 6.63 -7.17
CA ALA A 87 -0.32 5.94 -7.80
C ALA A 87 -1.18 5.23 -6.76
N LEU A 88 -0.54 4.53 -5.81
CA LEU A 88 -1.26 3.84 -4.74
C LEU A 88 -1.94 4.82 -3.79
N LEU A 89 -1.27 5.91 -3.44
CA LEU A 89 -1.84 6.93 -2.58
C LEU A 89 -3.01 7.66 -3.26
N GLY A 90 -2.98 7.80 -4.58
CA GLY A 90 -4.13 8.30 -5.32
C GLY A 90 -5.38 7.46 -5.09
N VAL A 91 -5.22 6.13 -5.02
CA VAL A 91 -6.33 5.21 -4.70
C VAL A 91 -6.84 5.47 -3.28
N THR A 92 -5.95 5.52 -2.30
CA THR A 92 -6.34 5.73 -0.91
C THR A 92 -6.92 7.13 -0.68
N ASP A 93 -6.40 8.15 -1.37
CA ASP A 93 -6.94 9.51 -1.28
C ASP A 93 -8.40 9.55 -1.74
N ARG A 94 -8.71 8.90 -2.87
CA ARG A 94 -10.08 8.84 -3.38
C ARG A 94 -10.99 8.09 -2.41
N ARG A 95 -10.50 6.99 -1.85
CA ARG A 95 -11.27 6.21 -0.87
C ARG A 95 -11.54 7.02 0.39
N ALA A 96 -10.55 7.77 0.88
CA ALA A 96 -10.70 8.61 2.06
C ALA A 96 -11.74 9.71 1.84
N GLN A 97 -11.83 10.24 0.63
CA GLN A 97 -12.85 11.25 0.29
C GLN A 97 -14.26 10.66 0.31
N ARG A 98 -14.40 9.38 0.00
CA ARG A 98 -15.69 8.71 -0.09
C ARG A 98 -16.14 8.05 1.21
N THR A 99 -15.24 7.87 2.17
CA THR A 99 -15.61 7.21 3.42
C THR A 99 -16.57 8.06 4.25
N THR A 100 -17.54 7.40 4.87
CA THR A 100 -18.45 8.04 5.82
C THR A 100 -17.94 7.97 7.25
N MET A 101 -16.83 7.25 7.49
CA MET A 101 -16.25 7.07 8.82
C MET A 101 -15.34 8.25 9.14
N ALA A 102 -15.86 9.21 9.91
CA ALA A 102 -15.12 10.42 10.26
C ALA A 102 -13.79 10.13 10.96
N GLN A 103 -13.73 9.10 11.80
CA GLN A 103 -12.52 8.71 12.50
C GLN A 103 -11.42 8.25 11.53
N VAL A 104 -11.79 7.43 10.54
CA VAL A 104 -10.86 6.96 9.51
C VAL A 104 -10.35 8.14 8.68
N LYS A 105 -11.26 9.02 8.27
CA LYS A 105 -10.89 10.20 7.49
C LYS A 105 -9.92 11.11 8.23
N LYS A 106 -10.16 11.32 9.52
CA LYS A 106 -9.29 12.13 10.37
C LYS A 106 -7.90 11.51 10.52
N LEU A 107 -7.84 10.20 10.78
CA LEU A 107 -6.57 9.47 10.90
C LEU A 107 -5.78 9.53 9.60
N TYR A 108 -6.45 9.33 8.48
CA TYR A 108 -5.81 9.39 7.17
C TYR A 108 -5.19 10.77 6.93
N GLY A 109 -5.92 11.84 7.24
CA GLY A 109 -5.42 13.20 7.10
C GLY A 109 -4.17 13.47 7.92
N LYS A 110 -4.07 12.88 9.11
CA LYS A 110 -2.88 13.00 9.96
C LYS A 110 -1.68 12.26 9.40
N LEU A 111 -1.90 11.11 8.76
CA LEU A 111 -0.83 10.27 8.23
C LEU A 111 -0.39 10.69 6.83
N ARG A 112 -1.25 11.34 6.08
CA ARG A 112 -1.01 11.65 4.67
C ARG A 112 0.30 12.40 4.39
N PRO A 113 0.71 13.40 5.18
CA PRO A 113 1.94 14.13 4.90
C PRO A 113 3.20 13.25 4.85
N SER A 114 3.25 12.19 5.65
CA SER A 114 4.39 11.26 5.66
C SER A 114 4.13 9.97 4.88
N ALA A 115 2.93 9.82 4.32
CA ALA A 115 2.52 8.56 3.69
C ALA A 115 3.37 8.19 2.48
N GLN A 116 3.77 9.16 1.66
CA GLN A 116 4.61 8.87 0.49
C GLN A 116 5.91 8.19 0.89
N ASP A 117 6.57 8.68 1.93
CA ASP A 117 7.82 8.08 2.37
C ASP A 117 7.60 6.64 2.89
N HIS A 118 6.52 6.43 3.63
CA HIS A 118 6.23 5.11 4.19
C HIS A 118 5.82 4.11 3.10
N VAL A 119 5.00 4.53 2.14
CA VAL A 119 4.60 3.66 1.02
C VAL A 119 5.82 3.37 0.14
N THR A 120 6.64 4.38 -0.15
CA THR A 120 7.87 4.19 -0.92
C THR A 120 8.77 3.14 -0.24
N ALA A 121 8.90 3.20 1.09
CA ALA A 121 9.69 2.24 1.86
C ALA A 121 9.12 0.82 1.77
N ALA A 122 7.82 0.67 1.53
CA ALA A 122 7.16 -0.64 1.41
C ALA A 122 7.26 -1.23 0.00
N ILE A 123 7.66 -0.45 -1.01
CA ILE A 123 7.72 -0.94 -2.40
C ILE A 123 8.62 -2.16 -2.56
N PRO A 124 9.82 -2.26 -1.95
CA PRO A 124 10.60 -3.49 -2.08
C PRO A 124 9.86 -4.75 -1.61
N GLY A 125 9.10 -4.66 -0.51
CA GLY A 125 8.28 -5.78 -0.02
C GLY A 125 7.16 -6.13 -0.98
N MET A 126 6.49 -5.12 -1.53
CA MET A 126 5.45 -5.31 -2.53
C MET A 126 6.02 -5.94 -3.80
N ALA A 127 7.21 -5.50 -4.23
CA ALA A 127 7.89 -6.05 -5.39
C ALA A 127 8.13 -7.56 -5.24
N ARG A 128 8.56 -8.00 -4.06
CA ARG A 128 8.78 -9.43 -3.79
C ARG A 128 7.48 -10.22 -3.91
N ILE A 129 6.39 -9.68 -3.39
CA ILE A 129 5.07 -10.34 -3.48
C ILE A 129 4.65 -10.47 -4.93
N LEU A 130 4.75 -9.39 -5.70
CA LEU A 130 4.31 -9.39 -7.10
C LEU A 130 5.17 -10.30 -7.98
N ASP A 131 6.47 -10.37 -7.73
CA ASP A 131 7.37 -11.22 -8.54
C ASP A 131 7.00 -12.71 -8.42
N THR A 132 6.42 -13.14 -7.31
CA THR A 132 5.95 -14.51 -7.17
C THR A 132 4.69 -14.79 -7.99
N GLN A 133 3.98 -13.75 -8.44
CA GLN A 133 2.71 -13.87 -9.18
C GLN A 133 2.85 -13.55 -10.66
N VAL A 134 3.82 -12.74 -11.05
CA VAL A 134 3.92 -12.16 -12.40
C VAL A 134 5.06 -12.78 -13.21
N THR A 135 6.03 -13.35 -12.55
CA THR A 135 7.11 -14.09 -13.18
C THR A 135 6.82 -15.59 -13.14
#